data_e443299aa858496abfa9182326cd1b3a
#
_entry.id   e443299aa858496abfa9182326cd1b3a
#
_cell.length_a   1.000
_cell.length_b   1.000
_cell.length_c   1.000
_cell.angle_alpha   90.00
_cell.angle_beta   90.00
_cell.angle_gamma   90.00
#
_symmetry.space_group_name_H-M   'P 1'
#
loop_
_entity.id
_entity.type
_entity.pdbx_description
1 polymer ?
#
loop_
_entity_poly.entity_id
_entity_poly.type
_entity_poly.pdbx_seq_one_letter_code
_entity_poly.pdbx_strand_id
1 'polypeptide(L)'
;PWFGRQYPPVDIDDQTTADAAFRMAREGRLLLWHGDFHNARQLLQAMARRVDKQLSRPSAPSAPSAKRADQALKVQSMKAAFDQHRAALAQRAAILNRLLIPFEADYHIPLRRAPDVSQACSAAYGKWTAPESSQRFAAPLRELQGVIGAHEWRKKGVPVAALNARIHPHYGVFAPMRGEYV
;
A
#
# COMPACT_ATOMS: atom_id res chain seq x y z
N PRO A 1 -10.43 8.32 -11.55
CA PRO A 1 -11.33 8.81 -10.52
C PRO A 1 -11.25 7.94 -9.27
N TRP A 2 -10.15 8.08 -8.51
CA TRP A 2 -9.87 7.28 -7.31
C TRP A 2 -10.45 7.92 -6.03
N PHE A 3 -11.10 9.07 -6.15
CA PHE A 3 -11.53 9.85 -5.00
C PHE A 3 -13.04 9.89 -4.90
N GLY A 4 -13.58 9.16 -3.93
CA GLY A 4 -14.93 9.40 -3.42
C GLY A 4 -15.03 10.86 -2.93
N ARG A 5 -16.08 11.56 -3.35
CA ARG A 5 -16.33 13.00 -3.22
C ARG A 5 -16.51 13.53 -1.78
N GLN A 6 -15.89 13.01 -0.75
CA GLN A 6 -16.34 13.42 0.59
C GLN A 6 -15.58 14.59 1.22
N TYR A 7 -14.27 14.75 0.95
CA TYR A 7 -13.51 15.91 1.46
C TYR A 7 -12.30 16.19 0.56
N PRO A 8 -11.90 17.46 0.35
CA PRO A 8 -10.64 17.75 -0.32
C PRO A 8 -9.48 17.19 0.50
N PRO A 9 -8.39 16.75 -0.16
CA PRO A 9 -7.22 16.29 0.54
C PRO A 9 -6.62 17.42 1.40
N VAL A 10 -5.96 17.04 2.48
CA VAL A 10 -5.17 17.94 3.31
C VAL A 10 -3.78 18.03 2.73
N ASP A 11 -3.34 19.24 2.41
CA ASP A 11 -1.96 19.48 2.00
C ASP A 11 -1.03 19.30 3.19
N ILE A 12 0.00 18.49 3.00
CA ILE A 12 1.03 18.23 4.00
C ILE A 12 2.43 18.27 3.36
N ASP A 13 3.44 18.55 4.17
CA ASP A 13 4.82 18.75 3.73
C ASP A 13 5.85 18.21 4.72
N ASP A 14 7.11 18.59 4.53
CA ASP A 14 8.25 18.17 5.35
C ASP A 14 8.17 18.61 6.83
N GLN A 15 7.29 19.56 7.17
CA GLN A 15 7.03 19.99 8.55
C GLN A 15 6.00 19.12 9.26
N THR A 16 5.28 18.29 8.51
CA THR A 16 4.22 17.44 9.06
C THR A 16 4.80 16.27 9.82
N THR A 17 4.51 16.21 11.12
CA THR A 17 4.99 15.10 11.96
C THR A 17 4.24 13.80 11.64
N ALA A 18 4.93 12.67 11.82
CA ALA A 18 4.32 11.36 11.59
C ALA A 18 3.14 11.04 12.51
N ASP A 19 3.07 11.66 13.69
CA ASP A 19 1.93 11.50 14.62
C ASP A 19 0.71 12.28 14.12
N ALA A 20 0.90 13.49 13.60
CA ALA A 20 -0.16 14.29 13.01
C ALA A 20 -0.72 13.60 11.75
N ALA A 21 0.16 13.19 10.83
CA ALA A 21 -0.24 12.49 9.61
C ALA A 21 -0.99 11.18 9.91
N PHE A 22 -0.48 10.38 10.86
CA PHE A 22 -1.14 9.14 11.27
C PHE A 22 -2.53 9.38 11.88
N ARG A 23 -2.69 10.40 12.74
CA ARG A 23 -3.99 10.77 13.32
C ARG A 23 -4.98 11.16 12.23
N MET A 24 -4.61 12.08 11.34
CA MET A 24 -5.45 12.53 10.22
C MET A 24 -5.85 11.36 9.30
N ALA A 25 -4.92 10.48 8.96
CA ALA A 25 -5.19 9.30 8.15
C ALA A 25 -6.18 8.34 8.85
N ARG A 26 -6.10 8.16 10.17
CA ARG A 26 -7.07 7.37 10.94
C ARG A 26 -8.47 7.98 10.95
N GLU A 27 -8.56 9.29 10.99
CA GLU A 27 -9.81 10.04 10.90
C GLU A 27 -10.45 9.99 9.51
N GLY A 28 -9.76 9.37 8.54
CA GLY A 28 -10.29 9.20 7.20
C GLY A 28 -9.85 10.27 6.21
N ARG A 29 -8.99 11.20 6.59
CA ARG A 29 -8.53 12.28 5.71
C ARG A 29 -7.50 11.79 4.70
N LEU A 30 -7.60 12.27 3.47
CA LEU A 30 -6.59 12.10 2.44
C LEU A 30 -5.51 13.16 2.64
N LEU A 31 -4.25 12.78 2.51
CA LEU A 31 -3.07 13.62 2.75
C LEU A 31 -2.31 13.77 1.45
N LEU A 32 -2.32 14.97 0.86
CA LEU A 32 -1.57 15.26 -0.37
C LEU A 32 -0.20 15.81 -0.01
N TRP A 33 0.84 15.12 -0.45
CA TRP A 33 2.22 15.48 -0.14
C TRP A 33 2.78 16.55 -1.08
N HIS A 34 3.40 17.58 -0.52
CA HIS A 34 4.06 18.67 -1.26
C HIS A 34 5.55 18.83 -0.94
N GLY A 35 6.09 18.05 -0.01
CA GLY A 35 7.48 18.07 0.38
C GLY A 35 8.38 17.21 -0.51
N ASP A 36 9.55 16.89 0.03
CA ASP A 36 10.52 16.03 -0.65
C ASP A 36 10.04 14.57 -0.73
N PHE A 37 10.19 13.93 -1.90
CA PHE A 37 9.73 12.55 -2.12
C PHE A 37 10.39 11.53 -1.17
N HIS A 38 11.67 11.72 -0.84
CA HIS A 38 12.35 10.84 0.11
C HIS A 38 11.74 10.94 1.51
N ASN A 39 11.36 12.15 1.93
CA ASN A 39 10.72 12.38 3.22
C ASN A 39 9.28 11.80 3.24
N ALA A 40 8.56 11.85 2.12
CA ALA A 40 7.27 11.13 1.98
C ALA A 40 7.42 9.62 2.26
N ARG A 41 8.47 9.00 1.73
CA ARG A 41 8.76 7.57 1.98
C ARG A 41 9.06 7.30 3.45
N GLN A 42 9.85 8.18 4.09
CA GLN A 42 10.14 8.06 5.53
C GLN A 42 8.88 8.24 6.37
N LEU A 43 8.03 9.20 6.01
CA LEU A 43 6.74 9.42 6.66
C LEU A 43 5.85 8.18 6.55
N LEU A 44 5.72 7.59 5.36
CA LEU A 44 4.94 6.37 5.15
C LEU A 44 5.43 5.21 6.03
N GLN A 45 6.76 5.03 6.14
CA GLN A 45 7.35 4.01 7.01
C GLN A 45 7.07 4.29 8.50
N ALA A 46 7.14 5.55 8.90
CA ALA A 46 6.84 5.95 10.27
C ALA A 46 5.35 5.74 10.61
N MET A 47 4.44 6.04 9.67
CA MET A 47 3.02 5.73 9.80
C MET A 47 2.79 4.21 9.90
N ALA A 48 3.45 3.41 9.06
CA ALA A 48 3.33 1.95 9.08
C ALA A 48 3.70 1.38 10.45
N ARG A 49 4.84 1.80 11.03
CA ARG A 49 5.24 1.37 12.39
C ARG A 49 4.17 1.71 13.45
N ARG A 50 3.48 2.84 13.32
CA ARG A 50 2.41 3.24 14.25
C ARG A 50 1.17 2.38 14.11
N VAL A 51 0.77 2.10 12.86
CA VAL A 51 -0.34 1.18 12.59
C VAL A 51 -0.02 -0.20 13.17
N ASP A 52 1.17 -0.73 12.89
CA ASP A 52 1.57 -2.06 13.34
C ASP A 52 1.60 -2.14 14.88
N LYS A 53 2.12 -1.11 15.56
CA LYS A 53 2.07 -1.01 17.02
C LYS A 53 0.65 -0.94 17.58
N GLN A 54 -0.27 -0.31 16.88
CA GLN A 54 -1.68 -0.24 17.29
C GLN A 54 -2.37 -1.59 17.10
N LEU A 55 -2.15 -2.26 15.97
CA LEU A 55 -2.76 -3.56 15.65
C LEU A 55 -2.18 -4.70 16.48
N SER A 56 -0.93 -4.58 16.93
CA SER A 56 -0.27 -5.58 17.81
C SER A 56 -0.67 -5.46 19.27
N ARG A 57 -1.42 -4.43 19.67
CA ARG A 57 -1.95 -4.37 21.05
C ARG A 57 -2.98 -5.47 21.22
N PRO A 58 -2.81 -6.39 22.20
CA PRO A 58 -3.81 -7.40 22.46
C PRO A 58 -5.12 -6.69 22.79
N SER A 59 -6.17 -6.94 22.04
CA SER A 59 -7.53 -6.71 22.54
C SER A 59 -7.64 -7.54 23.80
N ALA A 60 -8.13 -6.93 24.88
CA ALA A 60 -8.24 -7.57 26.18
C ALA A 60 -8.80 -9.00 26.03
N PRO A 61 -8.21 -9.99 26.70
CA PRO A 61 -8.62 -11.39 26.52
C PRO A 61 -10.01 -11.58 27.10
N SER A 62 -11.00 -11.71 26.27
CA SER A 62 -12.23 -12.40 26.60
C SER A 62 -12.00 -13.91 26.31
N ALA A 63 -11.30 -14.57 27.23
CA ALA A 63 -11.16 -16.01 27.18
C ALA A 63 -11.95 -16.62 28.33
N PRO A 64 -13.02 -17.39 28.08
CA PRO A 64 -13.40 -18.45 29.00
C PRO A 64 -12.46 -19.64 28.78
N SER A 65 -11.81 -20.07 29.83
CA SER A 65 -11.11 -21.34 29.89
C SER A 65 -12.08 -22.47 29.64
N ALA A 66 -12.05 -23.07 28.45
CA ALA A 66 -12.81 -24.28 28.16
C ALA A 66 -11.82 -25.40 27.76
N LYS A 67 -11.54 -26.26 28.71
CA LYS A 67 -11.02 -27.62 28.48
C LYS A 67 -12.11 -28.39 27.72
N ARG A 68 -11.75 -28.94 26.55
CA ARG A 68 -12.58 -29.67 25.59
C ARG A 68 -13.36 -28.79 24.60
N ALA A 69 -12.62 -28.20 23.68
CA ALA A 69 -13.23 -27.68 22.46
C ALA A 69 -13.29 -28.80 21.41
N ASP A 70 -14.50 -29.15 21.03
CA ASP A 70 -14.83 -29.96 19.88
C ASP A 70 -14.15 -29.42 18.61
N GLN A 71 -13.87 -30.29 17.64
CA GLN A 71 -13.15 -29.92 16.39
C GLN A 71 -13.87 -28.77 15.63
N ALA A 72 -15.19 -28.70 15.72
CA ALA A 72 -15.97 -27.60 15.18
C ALA A 72 -15.65 -26.25 15.83
N LEU A 73 -15.44 -26.20 17.14
CA LEU A 73 -15.01 -24.99 17.88
C LEU A 73 -13.60 -24.54 17.50
N LYS A 74 -12.69 -25.48 17.23
CA LYS A 74 -11.33 -25.16 16.73
C LYS A 74 -11.37 -24.54 15.34
N VAL A 75 -12.16 -25.10 14.42
CA VAL A 75 -12.32 -24.54 13.06
C VAL A 75 -12.95 -23.15 13.12
N GLN A 76 -13.96 -22.95 13.98
CA GLN A 76 -14.60 -21.66 14.16
C GLN A 76 -13.65 -20.61 14.78
N SER A 77 -12.77 -21.02 15.71
CA SER A 77 -11.76 -20.13 16.28
C SER A 77 -10.66 -19.79 15.28
N MET A 78 -10.25 -20.71 14.42
CA MET A 78 -9.30 -20.47 13.32
C MET A 78 -9.87 -19.51 12.28
N LYS A 79 -11.14 -19.69 11.91
CA LYS A 79 -11.84 -18.76 10.99
C LYS A 79 -11.90 -17.37 11.57
N ALA A 80 -12.30 -17.21 12.82
CA ALA A 80 -12.35 -15.91 13.48
C ALA A 80 -10.97 -15.23 13.54
N ALA A 81 -9.91 -15.97 13.85
CA ALA A 81 -8.54 -15.46 13.85
C ALA A 81 -8.10 -15.01 12.43
N PHE A 82 -8.45 -15.78 11.40
CA PHE A 82 -8.19 -15.45 10.01
C PHE A 82 -8.93 -14.17 9.58
N ASP A 83 -10.23 -14.06 9.90
CA ASP A 83 -11.05 -12.90 9.57
C ASP A 83 -10.54 -11.64 10.31
N GLN A 84 -10.14 -11.77 11.56
CA GLN A 84 -9.51 -10.70 12.33
C GLN A 84 -8.19 -10.25 11.70
N HIS A 85 -7.34 -11.19 11.29
CA HIS A 85 -6.08 -10.88 10.60
C HIS A 85 -6.34 -10.14 9.27
N ARG A 86 -7.29 -10.62 8.47
CA ARG A 86 -7.68 -9.93 7.21
C ARG A 86 -8.21 -8.52 7.46
N ALA A 87 -9.05 -8.34 8.48
CA ALA A 87 -9.56 -7.02 8.86
C ALA A 87 -8.43 -6.08 9.28
N ALA A 88 -7.47 -6.57 10.05
CA ALA A 88 -6.28 -5.79 10.44
C ALA A 88 -5.44 -5.38 9.23
N LEU A 89 -5.20 -6.29 8.27
CA LEU A 89 -4.48 -5.97 7.02
C LEU A 89 -5.25 -4.95 6.17
N ALA A 90 -6.57 -5.08 6.06
CA ALA A 90 -7.41 -4.14 5.34
C ALA A 90 -7.39 -2.74 6.01
N GLN A 91 -7.48 -2.67 7.33
CA GLN A 91 -7.36 -1.42 8.08
C GLN A 91 -5.99 -0.78 7.91
N ARG A 92 -4.92 -1.57 7.99
CA ARG A 92 -3.56 -1.11 7.71
C ARG A 92 -3.44 -0.49 6.31
N ALA A 93 -3.94 -1.20 5.30
CA ALA A 93 -3.93 -0.73 3.93
C ALA A 93 -4.75 0.56 3.77
N ALA A 94 -5.93 0.63 4.36
CA ALA A 94 -6.80 1.81 4.30
C ALA A 94 -6.14 3.07 4.88
N ILE A 95 -5.42 2.95 5.99
CA ILE A 95 -4.70 4.08 6.60
C ILE A 95 -3.51 4.52 5.74
N LEU A 96 -2.68 3.57 5.30
CA LEU A 96 -1.45 3.89 4.56
C LEU A 96 -1.72 4.39 3.14
N ASN A 97 -2.82 3.98 2.51
CA ASN A 97 -3.22 4.47 1.19
C ASN A 97 -3.76 5.90 1.20
N ARG A 98 -3.86 6.54 2.36
CA ARG A 98 -4.29 7.94 2.46
C ARG A 98 -3.16 8.94 2.24
N LEU A 99 -1.90 8.52 2.26
CA LEU A 99 -0.77 9.36 1.86
C LEU A 99 -0.64 9.33 0.34
N LEU A 100 -0.93 10.47 -0.28
CA LEU A 100 -1.00 10.64 -1.72
C LEU A 100 0.21 11.40 -2.25
N ILE A 101 0.64 11.04 -3.45
CA ILE A 101 1.67 11.72 -4.24
C ILE A 101 0.99 12.36 -5.44
N PRO A 102 1.25 13.65 -5.73
CA PRO A 102 0.75 14.31 -6.92
C PRO A 102 1.47 13.82 -8.17
N PHE A 103 0.73 13.73 -9.26
CA PHE A 103 1.24 13.44 -10.60
C PHE A 103 0.78 14.50 -11.58
N GLU A 104 1.62 14.78 -12.55
CA GLU A 104 1.33 15.55 -13.75
C GLU A 104 1.29 14.65 -14.98
N ALA A 105 1.21 15.23 -16.17
CA ALA A 105 1.20 14.50 -17.43
C ALA A 105 2.39 13.50 -17.52
N ASP A 106 2.20 12.43 -18.28
CA ASP A 106 3.20 11.39 -18.52
C ASP A 106 3.76 10.73 -17.23
N TYR A 107 2.93 10.69 -16.18
CA TYR A 107 3.31 10.17 -14.86
C TYR A 107 4.45 10.91 -14.17
N HIS A 108 4.69 12.17 -14.55
CA HIS A 108 5.68 13.00 -13.88
C HIS A 108 5.25 13.31 -12.43
N ILE A 109 6.20 13.19 -11.49
CA ILE A 109 5.99 13.54 -10.08
C ILE A 109 6.67 14.89 -9.81
N PRO A 110 5.91 15.99 -9.59
CA PRO A 110 6.46 17.33 -9.41
C PRO A 110 7.00 17.56 -7.99
N LEU A 111 7.77 16.63 -7.46
CA LEU A 111 8.35 16.69 -6.13
C LEU A 111 9.88 16.63 -6.20
N ARG A 112 10.53 17.30 -5.26
CA ARG A 112 11.97 17.24 -5.14
C ARG A 112 12.45 15.82 -4.87
N ARG A 113 13.52 15.39 -5.53
CA ARG A 113 14.12 14.04 -5.46
C ARG A 113 13.16 12.89 -5.80
N ALA A 114 12.11 13.18 -6.55
CA ALA A 114 11.24 12.13 -7.07
C ALA A 114 11.98 11.28 -8.12
N PRO A 115 11.79 9.95 -8.13
CA PRO A 115 12.30 9.11 -9.20
C PRO A 115 11.48 9.32 -10.48
N ASP A 116 12.10 9.05 -11.64
CA ASP A 116 11.34 8.86 -12.86
C ASP A 116 10.58 7.53 -12.79
N VAL A 117 9.26 7.63 -12.84
CA VAL A 117 8.35 6.47 -12.74
C VAL A 117 7.54 6.25 -14.02
N SER A 118 7.80 7.02 -15.07
CA SER A 118 7.03 7.03 -16.32
C SER A 118 6.95 5.65 -16.95
N GLN A 119 8.08 4.93 -17.04
CA GLN A 119 8.12 3.56 -17.56
C GLN A 119 7.37 2.56 -16.67
N ALA A 120 7.54 2.66 -15.36
CA ALA A 120 6.88 1.76 -14.41
C ALA A 120 5.35 1.95 -14.44
N CYS A 121 4.90 3.21 -14.42
CA CYS A 121 3.48 3.55 -14.49
C CYS A 121 2.86 3.20 -15.85
N SER A 122 3.56 3.48 -16.95
CA SER A 122 3.10 3.09 -18.29
C SER A 122 3.00 1.58 -18.46
N ALA A 123 3.91 0.81 -17.87
CA ALA A 123 3.85 -0.65 -17.88
C ALA A 123 2.70 -1.21 -17.03
N ALA A 124 2.29 -0.52 -15.96
CA ALA A 124 1.23 -0.95 -15.05
C ALA A 124 -0.16 -0.49 -15.51
N TYR A 125 -0.29 0.75 -15.96
CA TYR A 125 -1.57 1.42 -16.24
C TYR A 125 -1.80 1.73 -17.71
N GLY A 126 -0.82 1.51 -18.57
CA GLY A 126 -0.85 1.90 -19.98
C GLY A 126 -0.24 3.28 -20.21
N LYS A 127 -0.19 3.67 -21.49
CA LYS A 127 0.29 5.01 -21.86
C LYS A 127 -0.67 6.09 -21.33
N TRP A 128 -0.10 7.23 -20.94
CA TRP A 128 -0.88 8.38 -20.57
C TRP A 128 -1.77 8.85 -21.74
N THR A 129 -3.07 8.89 -21.54
CA THR A 129 -4.05 9.26 -22.57
C THR A 129 -5.06 10.32 -22.10
N ALA A 130 -4.79 10.94 -20.93
CA ALA A 130 -5.72 11.92 -20.39
C ALA A 130 -5.78 13.20 -21.26
N PRO A 131 -6.97 13.78 -21.49
CA PRO A 131 -7.10 15.08 -22.15
C PRO A 131 -6.40 16.16 -21.32
N GLU A 132 -5.97 17.25 -21.98
CA GLU A 132 -5.21 18.36 -21.36
C GLU A 132 -5.87 18.97 -20.11
N SER A 133 -7.21 18.90 -20.01
CA SER A 133 -7.97 19.38 -18.86
C SER A 133 -7.84 18.50 -17.60
N SER A 134 -7.22 17.31 -17.70
CA SER A 134 -7.10 16.33 -16.61
C SER A 134 -5.64 15.94 -16.36
N GLN A 135 -4.72 16.89 -16.51
CA GLN A 135 -3.27 16.61 -16.47
C GLN A 135 -2.73 16.36 -15.06
N ARG A 136 -3.53 16.54 -14.02
CA ARG A 136 -3.10 16.32 -12.63
C ARG A 136 -3.98 15.31 -11.92
N PHE A 137 -3.35 14.38 -11.23
CA PHE A 137 -4.01 13.44 -10.34
C PHE A 137 -3.12 13.15 -9.14
N ALA A 138 -3.64 12.41 -8.18
CA ALA A 138 -2.84 11.93 -7.07
C ALA A 138 -3.11 10.44 -6.84
N ALA A 139 -2.09 9.70 -6.44
CA ALA A 139 -2.18 8.28 -6.14
C ALA A 139 -1.51 7.94 -4.81
N PRO A 140 -1.92 6.87 -4.13
CA PRO A 140 -1.28 6.44 -2.90
C PRO A 140 0.21 6.14 -3.09
N LEU A 141 1.06 6.72 -2.25
CA LEU A 141 2.51 6.45 -2.29
C LEU A 141 2.80 4.96 -2.15
N ARG A 142 2.03 4.24 -1.34
CA ARG A 142 2.19 2.80 -1.16
C ARG A 142 1.94 2.03 -2.46
N GLU A 143 0.93 2.42 -3.23
CA GLU A 143 0.63 1.82 -4.53
C GLU A 143 1.76 2.10 -5.54
N LEU A 144 2.22 3.34 -5.60
CA LEU A 144 3.36 3.74 -6.44
C LEU A 144 4.60 2.90 -6.13
N GLN A 145 4.91 2.66 -4.84
CA GLN A 145 6.03 1.79 -4.47
C GLN A 145 5.83 0.35 -4.96
N GLY A 146 4.60 -0.16 -4.95
CA GLY A 146 4.26 -1.46 -5.52
C GLY A 146 4.49 -1.53 -7.03
N VAL A 147 4.08 -0.48 -7.76
CA VAL A 147 4.30 -0.36 -9.21
C VAL A 147 5.78 -0.32 -9.56
N ILE A 148 6.56 0.51 -8.86
CA ILE A 148 8.02 0.59 -9.05
C ILE A 148 8.66 -0.77 -8.76
N GLY A 149 8.30 -1.41 -7.64
CA GLY A 149 8.82 -2.72 -7.26
C GLY A 149 8.50 -3.79 -8.30
N ALA A 150 7.26 -3.86 -8.77
CA ALA A 150 6.84 -4.81 -9.81
C ALA A 150 7.58 -4.59 -11.14
N HIS A 151 7.82 -3.34 -11.52
CA HIS A 151 8.57 -3.02 -12.72
C HIS A 151 10.03 -3.49 -12.63
N GLU A 152 10.70 -3.27 -11.49
CA GLU A 152 12.05 -3.74 -11.25
C GLU A 152 12.13 -5.29 -11.22
N TRP A 153 11.16 -5.95 -10.60
CA TRP A 153 11.05 -7.41 -10.62
C TRP A 153 10.86 -7.94 -12.04
N ARG A 154 10.01 -7.29 -12.84
CA ARG A 154 9.81 -7.65 -14.24
C ARG A 154 11.10 -7.51 -15.05
N LYS A 155 11.85 -6.43 -14.86
CA LYS A 155 13.15 -6.25 -15.54
C LYS A 155 14.15 -7.35 -15.20
N LYS A 156 14.30 -7.66 -13.92
CA LYS A 156 15.25 -8.67 -13.42
C LYS A 156 14.82 -10.11 -13.72
N GLY A 157 13.52 -10.34 -13.80
CA GLY A 157 12.90 -11.66 -13.84
C GLY A 157 12.94 -12.38 -12.48
N VAL A 158 11.92 -13.17 -12.23
CA VAL A 158 11.80 -14.03 -11.05
C VAL A 158 12.29 -15.42 -11.43
N PRO A 159 13.34 -15.96 -10.79
CA PRO A 159 13.81 -17.32 -11.09
C PRO A 159 12.78 -18.33 -10.61
N VAL A 160 12.44 -19.31 -11.45
CA VAL A 160 11.58 -20.43 -11.15
C VAL A 160 12.38 -21.71 -11.34
N ALA A 161 12.79 -22.32 -10.24
CA ALA A 161 13.70 -23.50 -10.27
C ALA A 161 13.12 -24.67 -11.08
N ALA A 162 11.83 -24.95 -10.92
CA ALA A 162 11.16 -26.03 -11.66
C ALA A 162 11.16 -25.83 -13.19
N LEU A 163 11.27 -24.59 -13.66
CA LEU A 163 11.34 -24.30 -15.09
C LEU A 163 12.77 -24.10 -15.59
N ASN A 164 13.75 -24.08 -14.70
CA ASN A 164 15.14 -23.67 -14.98
C ASN A 164 15.21 -22.36 -15.80
N ALA A 165 14.28 -21.45 -15.54
CA ALA A 165 14.07 -20.20 -16.29
C ALA A 165 13.66 -19.07 -15.39
N ARG A 166 13.59 -17.85 -15.94
CA ARG A 166 13.04 -16.67 -15.28
C ARG A 166 11.70 -16.29 -15.91
N ILE A 167 10.74 -15.94 -15.09
CA ILE A 167 9.48 -15.34 -15.52
C ILE A 167 9.51 -13.82 -15.30
N HIS A 168 8.78 -13.08 -16.12
CA HIS A 168 8.74 -11.62 -16.11
C HIS A 168 7.30 -11.12 -15.91
N PRO A 169 6.74 -11.27 -14.68
CA PRO A 169 5.35 -10.99 -14.41
C PRO A 169 5.04 -9.50 -14.55
N HIS A 170 3.85 -9.19 -15.08
CA HIS A 170 3.33 -7.84 -15.11
C HIS A 170 2.80 -7.41 -13.75
N TYR A 171 2.66 -6.10 -13.54
CA TYR A 171 1.98 -5.56 -12.36
C TYR A 171 0.57 -6.14 -12.26
N GLY A 172 0.14 -6.48 -11.04
CA GLY A 172 -1.16 -7.08 -10.78
C GLY A 172 -1.30 -8.57 -11.10
N VAL A 173 -0.26 -9.19 -11.70
CA VAL A 173 -0.23 -10.63 -11.95
C VAL A 173 0.48 -11.33 -10.79
N PHE A 174 -0.13 -12.45 -10.33
CA PHE A 174 0.51 -13.28 -9.32
C PHE A 174 1.84 -13.84 -9.82
N ALA A 175 2.89 -13.68 -9.02
CA ALA A 175 4.20 -14.27 -9.29
C ALA A 175 4.54 -15.27 -8.18
N PRO A 176 4.84 -16.54 -8.52
CA PRO A 176 5.23 -17.53 -7.54
C PRO A 176 6.66 -17.26 -7.04
N MET A 177 6.76 -16.41 -6.01
CA MET A 177 8.04 -15.97 -5.43
C MET A 177 8.65 -17.00 -4.48
N ARG A 178 7.86 -17.97 -4.02
CA ARG A 178 8.27 -19.00 -3.08
C ARG A 178 8.19 -20.37 -3.75
N GLY A 179 9.20 -21.20 -3.51
CA GLY A 179 9.27 -22.56 -4.10
C GLY A 179 8.09 -23.47 -3.76
N GLU A 180 7.34 -23.16 -2.71
CA GLU A 180 6.14 -23.90 -2.30
C GLU A 180 4.93 -23.71 -3.25
N TYR A 181 5.02 -22.79 -4.22
CA TYR A 181 3.96 -22.53 -5.22
C TYR A 181 4.28 -23.12 -6.60
N VAL A 182 5.37 -23.88 -6.73
CA VAL A 182 5.83 -24.42 -8.02
C VAL A 182 5.92 -25.93 -7.97
#